data_e4916ecfa68b60fefaa645ee07e1374e
#
_entry.id   e4916ecfa68b60fefaa645ee07e1374e
#
_cell.length_a   1.000
_cell.length_b   1.000
_cell.length_c   1.000
_cell.angle_alpha   90.00
_cell.angle_beta   90.00
_cell.angle_gamma   90.00
#
_symmetry.space_group_name_H-M   'P 1'
#
loop_
_entity.id
_entity.type
_entity.pdbx_description
1 polymer ?
#
loop_
_entity_poly.entity_id
_entity_poly.type
_entity_poly.pdbx_seq_one_letter_code
_entity_poly.pdbx_strand_id
1 'polypeptide(L)'
;SIASLKTVKYLTVHTSGGADMLKAAKETADNLDLLGVTVLTSQSASKEQVKVLAELGLKSGLNGIIASAQEYLSVRSFSKDLKVFCPGIRGLDDKIHDQKRVMGYSEFCNISKNDDKAFAVIGRPIYESGDAGQNIKKIIQSAQ
;
A
#
# COMPACT_ATOMS: atom_id res chain seq x y z
N SER A 1 12.20 -4.93 -21.14
CA SER A 1 11.83 -4.00 -20.06
C SER A 1 10.52 -4.42 -19.42
N ILE A 2 10.36 -4.25 -18.10
CA ILE A 2 9.10 -4.55 -17.39
C ILE A 2 7.95 -3.69 -17.95
N ALA A 3 8.24 -2.46 -18.36
CA ALA A 3 7.28 -1.56 -19.00
C ALA A 3 6.66 -2.12 -20.30
N SER A 4 7.31 -3.07 -20.94
CA SER A 4 6.77 -3.74 -22.14
C SER A 4 5.73 -4.83 -21.84
N LEU A 5 5.55 -5.21 -20.58
CA LEU A 5 4.57 -6.23 -20.18
C LEU A 5 3.17 -5.59 -20.14
N LYS A 6 2.36 -5.84 -21.15
CA LYS A 6 0.98 -5.29 -21.28
C LYS A 6 0.05 -5.65 -20.13
N THR A 7 0.38 -6.64 -19.33
CA THR A 7 -0.41 -7.14 -18.19
C THR A 7 -0.04 -6.51 -16.86
N VAL A 8 1.08 -5.80 -16.77
CA VAL A 8 1.52 -5.11 -15.55
C VAL A 8 0.87 -3.74 -15.49
N LYS A 9 0.17 -3.44 -14.40
CA LYS A 9 -0.46 -2.13 -14.15
C LYS A 9 0.28 -1.31 -13.12
N TYR A 10 0.83 -1.95 -12.10
CA TYR A 10 1.51 -1.31 -10.98
C TYR A 10 2.95 -1.81 -10.86
N LEU A 11 3.86 -0.92 -10.58
CA LEU A 11 5.26 -1.22 -10.26
C LEU A 11 5.68 -0.46 -9.01
N THR A 12 6.35 -1.15 -8.09
CA THR A 12 6.82 -0.53 -6.85
C THR A 12 8.26 -0.03 -6.97
N VAL A 13 8.54 1.13 -6.39
CA VAL A 13 9.88 1.71 -6.27
C VAL A 13 10.09 2.22 -4.85
N HIS A 14 11.30 2.08 -4.30
CA HIS A 14 11.60 2.63 -2.99
C HIS A 14 11.81 4.14 -3.04
N THR A 15 11.03 4.91 -2.27
CA THR A 15 11.16 6.37 -2.22
C THR A 15 12.48 6.83 -1.60
N SER A 16 13.12 5.99 -0.79
CA SER A 16 14.47 6.22 -0.24
C SER A 16 15.57 6.32 -1.30
N GLY A 17 15.32 5.93 -2.54
CA GLY A 17 16.24 6.10 -3.67
C GLY A 17 16.44 7.57 -4.10
N GLY A 18 15.61 8.50 -3.58
CA GLY A 18 15.74 9.94 -3.83
C GLY A 18 15.03 10.42 -5.10
N ALA A 19 14.92 11.75 -5.21
CA ALA A 19 14.13 12.41 -6.25
C ALA A 19 14.56 12.06 -7.68
N ASP A 20 15.85 12.01 -7.93
CA ASP A 20 16.39 11.79 -9.28
C ASP A 20 16.08 10.37 -9.78
N MET A 21 16.25 9.37 -8.91
CA MET A 21 15.87 7.99 -9.22
C MET A 21 14.35 7.86 -9.48
N LEU A 22 13.53 8.51 -8.65
CA LEU A 22 12.07 8.46 -8.80
C LEU A 22 11.60 9.14 -10.10
N LYS A 23 12.19 10.28 -10.47
CA LYS A 23 11.90 10.96 -11.73
C LYS A 23 12.30 10.13 -12.93
N ALA A 24 13.52 9.57 -12.94
CA ALA A 24 13.98 8.69 -14.01
C ALA A 24 13.09 7.45 -14.15
N ALA A 25 12.66 6.85 -13.04
CA ALA A 25 11.70 5.74 -13.06
C ALA A 25 10.36 6.18 -13.66
N LYS A 26 9.87 7.38 -13.33
CA LYS A 26 8.60 7.90 -13.85
C LYS A 26 8.66 8.17 -15.35
N GLU A 27 9.75 8.72 -15.84
CA GLU A 27 9.98 9.00 -17.26
C GLU A 27 10.00 7.73 -18.12
N THR A 28 10.45 6.61 -17.54
CA THR A 28 10.53 5.31 -18.22
C THR A 28 9.33 4.39 -18.00
N ALA A 29 8.40 4.76 -17.14
CA ALA A 29 7.29 3.89 -16.74
C ALA A 29 6.13 3.84 -17.76
N ASP A 30 6.10 4.74 -18.73
CA ASP A 30 5.02 4.84 -19.74
C ASP A 30 3.62 4.74 -19.14
N ASN A 31 2.94 3.61 -19.38
CA ASN A 31 1.56 3.35 -18.94
C ASN A 31 1.46 2.66 -17.56
N LEU A 32 2.58 2.55 -16.83
CA LEU A 32 2.57 1.94 -15.50
C LEU A 32 2.28 2.97 -14.41
N ASP A 33 1.45 2.60 -13.46
CA ASP A 33 1.32 3.33 -12.20
C ASP A 33 2.50 2.99 -11.29
N LEU A 34 3.33 3.97 -10.97
CA LEU A 34 4.42 3.79 -10.01
C LEU A 34 3.93 4.02 -8.59
N LEU A 35 4.23 3.07 -7.71
CA LEU A 35 3.89 3.08 -6.29
C LEU A 35 5.17 3.21 -5.46
N GLY A 36 5.30 4.28 -4.70
CA GLY A 36 6.45 4.53 -3.84
C GLY A 36 6.37 3.75 -2.53
N VAL A 37 7.32 2.86 -2.28
CA VAL A 37 7.45 2.19 -0.98
C VAL A 37 8.10 3.17 -0.01
N THR A 38 7.42 3.53 1.07
CA THR A 38 7.94 4.43 2.11
C THR A 38 8.86 3.68 3.07
N VAL A 39 8.29 3.01 4.07
CA VAL A 39 9.05 2.18 5.02
C VAL A 39 8.38 0.80 5.07
N LEU A 40 9.19 -0.25 5.05
CA LEU A 40 8.68 -1.61 5.13
C LEU A 40 7.94 -1.84 6.45
N THR A 41 6.81 -2.55 6.41
CA THR A 41 5.97 -2.84 7.60
C THR A 41 6.70 -3.66 8.67
N SER A 42 7.77 -4.34 8.32
CA SER A 42 8.68 -5.06 9.24
C SER A 42 9.64 -4.14 10.01
N GLN A 43 9.81 -2.89 9.55
CA GLN A 43 10.69 -1.91 10.17
C GLN A 43 9.90 -0.93 11.02
N SER A 44 10.52 -0.46 12.12
CA SER A 44 9.99 0.68 12.86
C SER A 44 10.33 1.97 12.13
N ALA A 45 9.32 2.83 11.96
CA ALA A 45 9.50 4.15 11.37
C ALA A 45 8.73 5.18 12.19
N SER A 46 9.24 6.41 12.25
CA SER A 46 8.45 7.51 12.76
C SER A 46 7.40 7.94 11.72
N LYS A 47 6.27 8.46 12.19
CA LYS A 47 5.23 9.02 11.29
C LYS A 47 5.81 10.11 10.40
N GLU A 48 6.74 10.91 10.90
CA GLU A 48 7.41 11.97 10.15
C GLU A 48 8.27 11.40 9.02
N GLN A 49 9.01 10.34 9.25
CA GLN A 49 9.80 9.69 8.20
C GLN A 49 8.92 9.16 7.06
N VAL A 50 7.80 8.51 7.38
CA VAL A 50 6.84 8.03 6.38
C VAL A 50 6.25 9.21 5.59
N LYS A 51 5.89 10.29 6.28
CA LYS A 51 5.35 11.50 5.65
C LYS A 51 6.36 12.11 4.65
N VAL A 52 7.61 12.30 5.06
CA VAL A 52 8.66 12.86 4.19
C VAL A 52 8.85 12.00 2.94
N LEU A 53 8.90 10.68 3.08
CA LEU A 53 9.05 9.77 1.95
C LEU A 53 7.82 9.76 1.03
N ALA A 54 6.62 9.86 1.59
CA ALA A 54 5.39 9.92 0.83
C ALA A 54 5.27 11.26 0.07
N GLU A 55 5.64 12.38 0.69
CA GLU A 55 5.70 13.70 0.03
C GLU A 55 6.76 13.73 -1.08
N LEU A 56 7.91 13.08 -0.87
CA LEU A 56 8.92 12.93 -1.92
C LEU A 56 8.37 12.18 -3.12
N GLY A 57 7.65 11.07 -2.89
CA GLY A 57 6.99 10.33 -3.94
C GLY A 57 5.98 11.18 -4.73
N LEU A 58 5.13 11.94 -4.01
CA LEU A 58 4.16 12.86 -4.62
C LEU A 58 4.85 13.91 -5.50
N LYS A 59 5.88 14.60 -4.97
CA LYS A 59 6.64 15.62 -5.69
C LYS A 59 7.41 15.07 -6.91
N SER A 60 7.73 13.77 -6.88
CA SER A 60 8.39 13.07 -8.01
C SER A 60 7.41 12.52 -9.03
N GLY A 61 6.10 12.78 -8.89
CA GLY A 61 5.06 12.38 -9.84
C GLY A 61 4.62 10.92 -9.74
N LEU A 62 4.85 10.24 -8.61
CA LEU A 62 4.36 8.88 -8.42
C LEU A 62 2.83 8.83 -8.36
N ASN A 63 2.24 7.73 -8.81
CA ASN A 63 0.79 7.54 -8.87
C ASN A 63 0.20 7.08 -7.53
N GLY A 64 1.02 6.55 -6.64
CA GLY A 64 0.59 6.07 -5.33
C GLY A 64 1.73 5.77 -4.38
N ILE A 65 1.36 5.39 -3.18
CA ILE A 65 2.28 5.11 -2.07
C ILE A 65 1.90 3.78 -1.42
N ILE A 66 2.90 3.03 -1.02
CA ILE A 66 2.75 1.88 -0.12
C ILE A 66 3.14 2.34 1.28
N ALA A 67 2.17 2.38 2.18
CA ALA A 67 2.33 2.78 3.58
C ALA A 67 1.45 1.89 4.46
N SER A 68 1.82 1.67 5.71
CA SER A 68 0.98 0.87 6.62
C SER A 68 -0.38 1.54 6.85
N ALA A 69 -1.40 0.74 7.18
CA ALA A 69 -2.73 1.28 7.44
C ALA A 69 -2.77 2.26 8.62
N GLN A 70 -1.83 2.15 9.56
CA GLN A 70 -1.69 3.10 10.68
C GLN A 70 -1.25 4.51 10.21
N GLU A 71 -0.62 4.60 9.04
CA GLU A 71 -0.14 5.85 8.43
C GLU A 71 -1.10 6.40 7.38
N TYR A 72 -2.14 5.64 7.02
CA TYR A 72 -3.11 6.01 6.00
C TYR A 72 -3.68 7.42 6.18
N LEU A 73 -4.19 7.73 7.37
CA LEU A 73 -4.75 9.06 7.66
C LEU A 73 -3.70 10.18 7.56
N SER A 74 -2.46 9.90 7.93
CA SER A 74 -1.35 10.84 7.77
C SER A 74 -1.08 11.14 6.30
N VAL A 75 -1.05 10.12 5.44
CA VAL A 75 -0.90 10.31 3.99
C VAL A 75 -2.08 11.11 3.43
N ARG A 76 -3.31 10.78 3.82
CA ARG A 76 -4.52 11.49 3.38
C ARG A 76 -4.58 12.95 3.82
N SER A 77 -3.93 13.31 4.91
CA SER A 77 -3.91 14.70 5.39
C SER A 77 -3.22 15.67 4.42
N PHE A 78 -2.29 15.21 3.58
CA PHE A 78 -1.59 16.05 2.62
C PHE A 78 -1.88 15.71 1.15
N SER A 79 -2.46 14.56 0.85
CA SER A 79 -2.83 14.20 -0.53
C SER A 79 -4.10 13.36 -0.60
N LYS A 80 -5.09 13.85 -1.34
CA LYS A 80 -6.30 13.11 -1.69
C LYS A 80 -6.18 12.34 -3.01
N ASP A 81 -5.17 12.66 -3.82
CA ASP A 81 -5.03 12.14 -5.18
C ASP A 81 -4.15 10.90 -5.28
N LEU A 82 -3.24 10.69 -4.35
CA LEU A 82 -2.40 9.50 -4.31
C LEU A 82 -3.23 8.24 -4.04
N LYS A 83 -2.97 7.18 -4.80
CA LYS A 83 -3.41 5.83 -4.44
C LYS A 83 -2.62 5.37 -3.22
N VAL A 84 -3.28 4.88 -2.17
CA VAL A 84 -2.61 4.36 -0.96
C VAL A 84 -2.85 2.87 -0.84
N PHE A 85 -1.79 2.11 -0.96
CA PHE A 85 -1.78 0.66 -0.80
C PHE A 85 -1.29 0.32 0.60
N CYS A 86 -2.15 -0.29 1.40
CA CYS A 86 -1.90 -0.58 2.81
C CYS A 86 -1.63 -2.08 3.03
N PRO A 87 -0.36 -2.50 3.12
CA PRO A 87 -0.01 -3.85 3.52
C PRO A 87 -0.21 -4.07 5.02
N GLY A 88 -0.22 -5.35 5.43
CA GLY A 88 -0.40 -5.71 6.83
C GLY A 88 -1.85 -5.74 7.28
N ILE A 89 -2.79 -5.76 6.34
CA ILE A 89 -4.20 -5.95 6.66
C ILE A 89 -4.46 -7.44 6.96
N ARG A 90 -5.22 -7.70 8.02
CA ARG A 90 -5.50 -9.03 8.55
C ARG A 90 -6.98 -9.39 8.47
N GLY A 91 -7.27 -10.69 8.32
CA GLY A 91 -8.60 -11.25 8.51
C GLY A 91 -8.97 -11.37 9.99
N LEU A 92 -10.12 -11.98 10.27
CA LEU A 92 -10.73 -12.04 11.62
C LEU A 92 -9.90 -12.82 12.67
N ASP A 93 -9.13 -13.85 12.24
CA ASP A 93 -8.51 -14.83 13.16
C ASP A 93 -6.97 -14.93 12.99
N ASP A 94 -6.34 -13.92 12.43
CA ASP A 94 -4.93 -14.01 12.10
C ASP A 94 -4.01 -13.85 13.31
N LYS A 95 -3.13 -14.84 13.53
CA LYS A 95 -2.03 -14.71 14.48
C LYS A 95 -1.07 -13.59 14.05
N ILE A 96 -0.61 -12.82 15.02
CA ILE A 96 0.44 -11.82 14.82
C ILE A 96 1.74 -12.56 14.52
N HIS A 97 2.20 -12.51 13.27
CA HIS A 97 3.48 -13.04 12.87
C HIS A 97 4.57 -11.94 12.95
N ASP A 98 5.41 -11.84 11.94
CA ASP A 98 6.56 -10.93 11.83
C ASP A 98 6.23 -9.44 11.62
N GLN A 99 4.98 -9.11 11.28
CA GLN A 99 4.59 -7.72 11.01
C GLN A 99 4.19 -7.00 12.31
N LYS A 100 4.93 -5.95 12.63
CA LYS A 100 4.71 -5.13 13.83
C LYS A 100 3.57 -4.12 13.69
N ARG A 101 3.17 -3.79 12.45
CA ARG A 101 2.17 -2.77 12.13
C ARG A 101 1.03 -3.39 11.33
N VAL A 102 0.08 -3.99 12.04
CA VAL A 102 -1.10 -4.68 11.47
C VAL A 102 -2.38 -3.96 11.83
N MET A 103 -3.40 -4.11 10.99
CA MET A 103 -4.75 -3.58 11.18
C MET A 103 -5.77 -4.60 10.66
N GLY A 104 -6.91 -4.73 11.34
CA GLY A 104 -8.00 -5.56 10.87
C GLY A 104 -8.65 -5.01 9.60
N TYR A 105 -9.17 -5.89 8.73
CA TYR A 105 -9.82 -5.45 7.48
C TYR A 105 -11.05 -4.56 7.74
N SER A 106 -11.88 -4.92 8.70
CA SER A 106 -13.06 -4.12 9.10
C SER A 106 -12.66 -2.71 9.58
N GLU A 107 -11.60 -2.63 10.40
CA GLU A 107 -11.06 -1.34 10.86
C GLU A 107 -10.53 -0.49 9.68
N PHE A 108 -9.78 -1.12 8.76
CA PHE A 108 -9.30 -0.44 7.55
C PHE A 108 -10.46 0.10 6.71
N CYS A 109 -11.51 -0.70 6.48
CA CYS A 109 -12.71 -0.26 5.75
C CYS A 109 -13.38 0.94 6.40
N ASN A 110 -13.43 0.99 7.73
CA ASN A 110 -14.01 2.12 8.46
C ASN A 110 -13.22 3.41 8.29
N ILE A 111 -11.88 3.36 8.38
CA ILE A 111 -11.04 4.56 8.23
C ILE A 111 -10.89 5.03 6.79
N SER A 112 -11.07 4.14 5.82
CA SER A 112 -11.00 4.43 4.38
C SER A 112 -12.36 4.56 3.69
N LYS A 113 -13.42 4.69 4.48
CA LYS A 113 -14.80 4.78 3.96
C LYS A 113 -14.93 5.92 2.95
N ASN A 114 -15.51 5.61 1.79
CA ASN A 114 -15.69 6.53 0.66
C ASN A 114 -14.39 7.02 -0.01
N ASP A 115 -13.27 6.30 0.18
CA ASP A 115 -12.03 6.57 -0.52
C ASP A 115 -11.75 5.48 -1.56
N ASP A 116 -12.03 5.77 -2.83
CA ASP A 116 -11.80 4.87 -3.97
C ASP A 116 -10.31 4.69 -4.34
N LYS A 117 -9.43 5.45 -3.67
CA LYS A 117 -7.98 5.39 -3.83
C LYS A 117 -7.26 4.69 -2.67
N ALA A 118 -8.01 4.08 -1.74
CA ALA A 118 -7.50 3.26 -0.65
C ALA A 118 -7.56 1.76 -1.00
N PHE A 119 -6.44 1.07 -0.86
CA PHE A 119 -6.32 -0.34 -1.24
C PHE A 119 -5.74 -1.16 -0.10
N ALA A 120 -6.49 -2.16 0.38
CA ALA A 120 -5.97 -3.17 1.30
C ALA A 120 -5.09 -4.18 0.55
N VAL A 121 -3.89 -4.45 1.07
CA VAL A 121 -3.02 -5.51 0.55
C VAL A 121 -3.01 -6.65 1.56
N ILE A 122 -3.62 -7.77 1.17
CA ILE A 122 -3.83 -8.96 1.99
C ILE A 122 -3.17 -10.15 1.30
N GLY A 123 -2.24 -10.80 1.98
CA GLY A 123 -1.50 -11.95 1.44
C GLY A 123 -1.85 -13.24 2.16
N ARG A 124 -1.05 -13.59 3.17
CA ARG A 124 -1.15 -14.85 3.93
C ARG A 124 -2.56 -15.27 4.34
N PRO A 125 -3.43 -14.40 4.86
CA PRO A 125 -4.81 -14.76 5.19
C PRO A 125 -5.61 -15.36 4.05
N ILE A 126 -5.22 -15.06 2.82
CA ILE A 126 -5.89 -15.56 1.63
C ILE A 126 -5.37 -16.95 1.23
N TYR A 127 -4.04 -17.14 1.22
CA TYR A 127 -3.45 -18.31 0.55
C TYR A 127 -2.79 -19.34 1.48
N GLU A 128 -2.57 -19.06 2.79
CA GLU A 128 -1.89 -20.00 3.68
C GLU A 128 -2.74 -21.18 4.12
N SER A 129 -4.06 -21.06 4.11
CA SER A 129 -4.95 -22.14 4.56
C SER A 129 -6.23 -22.23 3.75
N GLY A 130 -6.65 -23.45 3.39
CA GLY A 130 -7.91 -23.73 2.76
C GLY A 130 -8.09 -23.14 1.36
N ASP A 131 -9.32 -22.82 1.00
CA ASP A 131 -9.69 -22.27 -0.30
C ASP A 131 -9.56 -20.74 -0.31
N ALA A 132 -8.70 -20.22 -1.19
CA ALA A 132 -8.43 -18.79 -1.30
C ALA A 132 -9.68 -17.96 -1.63
N GLY A 133 -10.57 -18.48 -2.48
CA GLY A 133 -11.81 -17.80 -2.85
C GLY A 133 -12.78 -17.67 -1.68
N GLN A 134 -12.87 -18.71 -0.85
CA GLN A 134 -13.68 -18.68 0.38
C GLN A 134 -13.07 -17.73 1.42
N ASN A 135 -11.74 -17.72 1.55
CA ASN A 135 -11.05 -16.82 2.47
C ASN A 135 -11.28 -15.35 2.08
N ILE A 136 -11.19 -15.01 0.81
CA ILE A 136 -11.53 -13.65 0.32
C ILE A 136 -12.97 -13.29 0.68
N LYS A 137 -13.95 -14.17 0.45
CA LYS A 137 -15.35 -13.91 0.77
C LYS A 137 -15.55 -13.64 2.26
N LYS A 138 -14.95 -14.45 3.14
CA LYS A 138 -15.00 -14.24 4.59
C LYS A 138 -14.43 -12.90 5.02
N ILE A 139 -13.26 -12.51 4.45
CA ILE A 139 -12.63 -11.23 4.74
C ILE A 139 -13.56 -10.07 4.33
N ILE A 140 -14.12 -10.12 3.13
CA ILE A 140 -15.03 -9.06 2.65
C ILE A 140 -16.29 -8.98 3.53
N GLN A 141 -16.90 -10.11 3.90
CA GLN A 141 -18.06 -10.15 4.76
C GLN A 141 -17.81 -9.59 6.17
N SER A 142 -16.57 -9.65 6.66
CA SER A 142 -16.23 -9.12 7.99
C SER A 142 -16.33 -7.61 8.11
N ALA A 143 -16.43 -6.89 6.99
CA ALA A 143 -16.53 -5.43 6.95
C ALA A 143 -17.96 -4.92 6.63
N GLN A 144 -18.91 -5.80 6.47
CA GLN A 144 -20.32 -5.48 6.27
C GLN A 144 -21.06 -5.46 7.61
#